data_43a15f9c33b8bc9709a62ed6ed987881
#
_entry.id   43a15f9c33b8bc9709a62ed6ed987881
#
_cell.length_a   1.000
_cell.length_b   1.000
_cell.length_c   1.000
_cell.angle_alpha   90.00
_cell.angle_beta   90.00
_cell.angle_gamma   90.00
#
_symmetry.space_group_name_H-M   'P 1'
#
loop_
_entity.id
_entity.type
_entity.pdbx_description
1 polymer ?
#
loop_
_entity_poly.entity_id
_entity_poly.type
_entity_poly.pdbx_seq_one_letter_code
_entity_poly.pdbx_strand_id
1 'polypeptide(L)'
;ITVGCEACHGEGSAHVAWAEEHAATKKEGGTGPAGDNALGLLARFDERNRVSWSLDPQTNQPKRSTPPMSVRKEVEMCGRCHARRGILSEDFVPGRPLPDSHQVALISRGLFQADGQMLDEVYNYGQFKQSKMFAAGVTCSDCHEPHSAKLRAPGAGVCMQCHAETYAAPSHTRHEGADAPNCISCHMPAREFMVIDTRHDHSFRVPRPDLSVTLGVDNACTDCHTDKTAEWAAQAIEDSYGPERQGYQNFGPAFHAAWTGAPDAAALLAAVAEDAATPAFVRASAIEELTAHPSERTGHIVRKGLSDPDPLVRLAALDHLETAPGAQLWPLIAPLLDDPVRGVRSGAGFLLAGTPEETLSQADRARLEKAEKEFVAAQMLNADRPESQALLARYYIRKADFGKAEAAYKTALELSPHFTPGAVNLADLYRAQGRDEEGIAVLREALRLSPNDGGLHHALGLALVRQKMSDEAVAELARAAELEPDRARYTYVYAVGLNSIGKRAEAIAVLKSALERHPQNPDVLTALVNYSREEGDLKGALT
;
A
#
# COMPACT_ATOMS: atom_id res chain seq x y z
N ILE A 1 10.50 -26.38 6.75
CA ILE A 1 9.03 -26.48 6.99
C ILE A 1 8.41 -26.95 5.67
N THR A 2 7.74 -28.10 5.70
CA THR A 2 7.06 -28.65 4.52
C THR A 2 5.66 -28.05 4.45
N VAL A 3 5.28 -27.45 3.31
CA VAL A 3 3.92 -26.99 3.06
C VAL A 3 3.04 -28.21 2.79
N GLY A 4 2.08 -28.50 3.67
CA GLY A 4 1.12 -29.61 3.48
C GLY A 4 0.03 -29.26 2.47
N CYS A 5 -0.63 -30.27 1.91
CA CYS A 5 -1.73 -30.11 0.95
C CYS A 5 -2.84 -29.19 1.47
N GLU A 6 -3.17 -29.31 2.75
CA GLU A 6 -4.22 -28.54 3.40
C GLU A 6 -3.93 -27.03 3.48
N ALA A 7 -2.64 -26.64 3.45
CA ALA A 7 -2.26 -25.23 3.44
C ALA A 7 -2.79 -24.48 2.20
N CYS A 8 -2.97 -25.19 1.08
CA CYS A 8 -3.46 -24.64 -0.17
C CYS A 8 -4.90 -25.04 -0.50
N HIS A 9 -5.26 -26.31 -0.23
CA HIS A 9 -6.53 -26.90 -0.65
C HIS A 9 -7.60 -26.92 0.45
N GLY A 10 -7.24 -26.57 1.70
CA GLY A 10 -8.10 -26.68 2.87
C GLY A 10 -8.13 -28.10 3.46
N GLU A 11 -9.03 -28.34 4.39
CA GLU A 11 -9.14 -29.61 5.10
C GLU A 11 -9.30 -30.79 4.14
N GLY A 12 -8.48 -31.82 4.31
CA GLY A 12 -8.38 -32.96 3.40
C GLY A 12 -9.34 -34.13 3.71
N SER A 13 -10.10 -34.10 4.82
CA SER A 13 -10.96 -35.20 5.24
C SER A 13 -11.99 -35.63 4.18
N ALA A 14 -12.67 -34.68 3.56
CA ALA A 14 -13.62 -34.94 2.48
C ALA A 14 -12.94 -35.45 1.20
N HIS A 15 -11.71 -35.01 0.93
CA HIS A 15 -10.91 -35.53 -0.20
C HIS A 15 -10.48 -36.98 0.03
N VAL A 16 -10.06 -37.32 1.25
CA VAL A 16 -9.71 -38.72 1.61
C VAL A 16 -10.93 -39.64 1.45
N ALA A 17 -12.09 -39.24 1.99
CA ALA A 17 -13.32 -40.00 1.84
C ALA A 17 -13.71 -40.19 0.36
N TRP A 18 -13.64 -39.12 -0.45
CA TRP A 18 -13.87 -39.19 -1.88
C TRP A 18 -12.89 -40.16 -2.59
N ALA A 19 -11.60 -40.11 -2.22
CA ALA A 19 -10.57 -40.95 -2.83
C ALA A 19 -10.77 -42.44 -2.50
N GLU A 20 -11.18 -42.77 -1.25
CA GLU A 20 -11.49 -44.12 -0.81
C GLU A 20 -12.71 -44.70 -1.54
N GLU A 21 -13.80 -43.92 -1.65
CA GLU A 21 -15.00 -44.29 -2.40
C GLU A 21 -14.68 -44.50 -3.88
N HIS A 22 -13.91 -43.60 -4.48
CA HIS A 22 -13.50 -43.71 -5.88
C HIS A 22 -12.60 -44.94 -6.13
N ALA A 23 -11.70 -45.24 -5.20
CA ALA A 23 -10.85 -46.44 -5.27
C ALA A 23 -11.65 -47.73 -5.15
N ALA A 24 -12.66 -47.78 -4.29
CA ALA A 24 -13.57 -48.90 -4.15
C ALA A 24 -14.37 -49.13 -5.45
N THR A 25 -14.99 -48.08 -6.00
CA THR A 25 -15.78 -48.15 -7.23
C THR A 25 -14.95 -48.63 -8.43
N LYS A 26 -13.68 -48.19 -8.53
CA LYS A 26 -12.75 -48.65 -9.59
C LYS A 26 -12.40 -50.12 -9.47
N LYS A 27 -12.25 -50.66 -8.28
CA LYS A 27 -11.99 -52.09 -8.03
C LYS A 27 -13.19 -52.97 -8.45
N GLU A 28 -14.39 -52.44 -8.38
CA GLU A 28 -15.64 -53.13 -8.77
C GLU A 28 -15.98 -52.99 -10.26
N GLY A 29 -15.08 -52.36 -11.07
CA GLY A 29 -15.29 -52.19 -12.51
C GLY A 29 -16.27 -51.08 -12.87
N GLY A 30 -16.71 -50.28 -11.89
CA GLY A 30 -17.58 -49.13 -12.09
C GLY A 30 -16.82 -47.89 -12.58
N THR A 31 -17.50 -47.05 -13.37
CA THR A 31 -17.09 -45.67 -13.58
C THR A 31 -17.48 -44.92 -12.32
N GLY A 32 -16.48 -44.34 -11.61
CA GLY A 32 -16.73 -43.56 -10.40
C GLY A 32 -17.81 -42.49 -10.57
N PRO A 33 -18.34 -41.92 -9.49
CA PRO A 33 -19.47 -41.00 -9.55
C PRO A 33 -19.23 -39.92 -10.57
N ALA A 34 -20.03 -39.95 -11.63
CA ALA A 34 -20.04 -38.89 -12.65
C ALA A 34 -20.70 -37.68 -12.02
N GLY A 35 -19.90 -36.62 -11.72
CA GLY A 35 -20.52 -35.35 -11.40
C GLY A 35 -19.84 -34.47 -10.39
N ASP A 36 -19.01 -34.95 -9.46
CA ASP A 36 -18.36 -34.06 -8.51
C ASP A 36 -16.96 -33.66 -8.99
N ASN A 37 -16.89 -32.52 -9.64
CA ASN A 37 -15.63 -31.93 -10.08
C ASN A 37 -14.77 -31.40 -8.92
N ALA A 38 -15.27 -31.40 -7.69
CA ALA A 38 -14.59 -30.82 -6.55
C ALA A 38 -13.53 -31.74 -5.91
N LEU A 39 -13.56 -33.05 -6.21
CA LEU A 39 -12.63 -34.04 -5.64
C LEU A 39 -12.64 -34.05 -4.09
N GLY A 40 -13.68 -33.53 -3.44
CA GLY A 40 -13.73 -33.33 -2.00
C GLY A 40 -12.77 -32.25 -1.47
N LEU A 41 -12.16 -31.45 -2.32
CA LEU A 41 -11.28 -30.34 -1.93
C LEU A 41 -12.08 -29.05 -1.73
N LEU A 42 -11.75 -28.27 -0.69
CA LEU A 42 -12.37 -26.96 -0.46
C LEU A 42 -12.01 -25.96 -1.57
N ALA A 43 -10.79 -26.01 -2.07
CA ALA A 43 -10.36 -25.20 -3.18
C ALA A 43 -9.65 -26.02 -4.25
N ARG A 44 -10.02 -25.76 -5.51
CA ARG A 44 -9.32 -26.24 -6.69
C ARG A 44 -8.79 -25.05 -7.44
N PHE A 45 -7.55 -25.17 -7.90
CA PHE A 45 -6.87 -24.15 -8.68
C PHE A 45 -6.86 -24.60 -10.13
N ASP A 46 -7.88 -24.20 -10.86
CA ASP A 46 -8.20 -24.68 -12.20
C ASP A 46 -8.12 -23.57 -13.27
N GLU A 47 -7.49 -22.44 -12.94
CA GLU A 47 -7.35 -21.30 -13.85
C GLU A 47 -6.60 -21.62 -15.13
N ARG A 48 -5.78 -22.69 -15.12
CA ARG A 48 -5.07 -23.21 -16.30
C ARG A 48 -5.85 -24.26 -17.08
N ASN A 49 -6.91 -24.80 -16.53
CA ASN A 49 -7.65 -25.89 -17.17
C ASN A 49 -8.29 -25.43 -18.47
N ARG A 50 -8.01 -26.20 -19.58
CA ARG A 50 -8.48 -25.88 -20.93
C ARG A 50 -8.01 -24.52 -21.47
N VAL A 51 -6.94 -23.98 -20.93
CA VAL A 51 -6.28 -22.77 -21.41
C VAL A 51 -5.09 -23.17 -22.26
N SER A 52 -4.99 -22.58 -23.44
CA SER A 52 -3.82 -22.61 -24.29
C SER A 52 -3.35 -21.20 -24.60
N TRP A 53 -2.08 -21.09 -24.91
CA TRP A 53 -1.45 -19.86 -25.37
C TRP A 53 -0.99 -20.05 -26.81
N SER A 54 -1.20 -19.05 -27.64
CA SER A 54 -0.72 -19.00 -29.00
C SER A 54 -0.12 -17.63 -29.28
N LEU A 55 0.76 -17.55 -30.26
CA LEU A 55 1.28 -16.25 -30.68
C LEU A 55 0.27 -15.58 -31.60
N ASP A 56 -0.02 -14.31 -31.35
CA ASP A 56 -0.79 -13.48 -32.26
C ASP A 56 0.05 -13.23 -33.54
N PRO A 57 -0.44 -13.55 -34.73
CA PRO A 57 0.35 -13.46 -35.96
C PRO A 57 0.78 -12.04 -36.35
N GLN A 58 0.07 -11.02 -35.87
CA GLN A 58 0.33 -9.63 -36.23
C GLN A 58 1.31 -8.97 -35.24
N THR A 59 1.17 -9.28 -33.96
CA THR A 59 1.93 -8.62 -32.89
C THR A 59 3.05 -9.48 -32.32
N ASN A 60 3.08 -10.77 -32.66
CA ASN A 60 3.99 -11.78 -32.09
C ASN A 60 3.93 -11.86 -30.53
N GLN A 61 2.81 -11.37 -29.94
CA GLN A 61 2.58 -11.40 -28.51
C GLN A 61 1.78 -12.64 -28.10
N PRO A 62 2.00 -13.19 -26.91
CA PRO A 62 1.20 -14.29 -26.38
C PRO A 62 -0.27 -13.90 -26.25
N LYS A 63 -1.16 -14.76 -26.74
CA LYS A 63 -2.60 -14.61 -26.66
C LYS A 63 -3.22 -15.81 -25.97
N ARG A 64 -3.98 -15.58 -24.92
CA ARG A 64 -4.71 -16.59 -24.17
C ARG A 64 -5.97 -17.03 -24.94
N SER A 65 -6.27 -18.33 -24.95
CA SER A 65 -7.43 -18.89 -25.68
C SER A 65 -8.79 -18.49 -25.10
N THR A 66 -8.82 -18.10 -23.81
CA THR A 66 -10.04 -17.67 -23.10
C THR A 66 -9.74 -16.40 -22.30
N PRO A 67 -10.73 -15.53 -22.06
CA PRO A 67 -10.53 -14.39 -21.15
C PRO A 67 -10.03 -14.81 -19.77
N PRO A 68 -9.27 -13.95 -19.05
CA PRO A 68 -8.92 -14.20 -17.68
C PRO A 68 -10.16 -14.40 -16.80
N MET A 69 -10.07 -15.29 -15.82
CA MET A 69 -11.13 -15.42 -14.81
C MET A 69 -11.18 -14.16 -13.95
N SER A 70 -12.38 -13.74 -13.57
CA SER A 70 -12.57 -12.59 -12.66
C SER A 70 -12.03 -12.85 -11.25
N VAL A 71 -12.08 -14.10 -10.79
CA VAL A 71 -11.53 -14.54 -9.51
C VAL A 71 -10.24 -15.31 -9.77
N ARG A 72 -9.13 -14.85 -9.22
CA ARG A 72 -7.78 -15.40 -9.41
C ARG A 72 -7.34 -16.15 -8.15
N LYS A 73 -8.07 -17.25 -7.84
CA LYS A 73 -7.92 -18.04 -6.60
C LYS A 73 -6.49 -18.46 -6.28
N GLU A 74 -5.73 -18.86 -7.30
CA GLU A 74 -4.37 -19.34 -7.12
C GLU A 74 -3.42 -18.21 -6.67
N VAL A 75 -3.51 -17.04 -7.29
CA VAL A 75 -2.69 -15.88 -6.91
C VAL A 75 -3.02 -15.42 -5.49
N GLU A 76 -4.31 -15.37 -5.15
CA GLU A 76 -4.77 -15.03 -3.80
C GLU A 76 -4.30 -16.06 -2.76
N MET A 77 -4.29 -17.35 -3.12
CA MET A 77 -3.78 -18.42 -2.26
C MET A 77 -2.26 -18.30 -2.05
N CYS A 78 -1.49 -18.12 -3.12
CA CYS A 78 -0.04 -17.97 -3.05
C CYS A 78 0.36 -16.72 -2.24
N GLY A 79 -0.43 -15.64 -2.37
CA GLY A 79 -0.29 -14.40 -1.61
C GLY A 79 -0.30 -14.61 -0.09
N ARG A 80 -0.97 -15.65 0.42
CA ARG A 80 -0.95 -15.97 1.86
C ARG A 80 0.47 -16.09 2.43
N CYS A 81 1.41 -16.61 1.66
CA CYS A 81 2.82 -16.73 2.05
C CYS A 81 3.73 -15.77 1.29
N HIS A 82 3.36 -15.41 0.05
CA HIS A 82 4.18 -14.61 -0.86
C HIS A 82 3.71 -13.15 -1.00
N ALA A 83 3.13 -12.56 0.06
CA ALA A 83 2.81 -11.14 0.15
C ALA A 83 3.40 -10.50 1.42
N ARG A 84 3.76 -9.22 1.36
CA ARG A 84 3.94 -8.37 2.54
C ARG A 84 2.56 -8.10 3.11
N ARG A 85 2.26 -8.62 4.30
CA ARG A 85 0.89 -8.63 4.82
C ARG A 85 0.84 -8.74 6.33
N GLY A 86 -0.27 -8.26 6.92
CA GLY A 86 -0.68 -8.52 8.29
C GLY A 86 -1.83 -9.53 8.32
N ILE A 87 -2.00 -10.29 9.39
CA ILE A 87 -3.13 -11.21 9.57
C ILE A 87 -4.36 -10.45 10.08
N LEU A 88 -5.53 -10.71 9.51
CA LEU A 88 -6.84 -10.18 9.97
C LEU A 88 -7.69 -11.27 10.62
N SER A 89 -7.50 -12.54 10.22
CA SER A 89 -8.25 -13.67 10.74
C SER A 89 -7.50 -14.96 10.53
N GLU A 90 -7.59 -15.86 11.51
CA GLU A 90 -7.11 -17.24 11.38
C GLU A 90 -8.03 -18.11 10.52
N ASP A 91 -9.30 -17.71 10.35
CA ASP A 91 -10.29 -18.38 9.50
C ASP A 91 -9.96 -18.15 8.02
N PHE A 92 -8.87 -18.71 7.57
CA PHE A 92 -8.50 -18.67 6.17
C PHE A 92 -9.27 -19.70 5.36
N VAL A 93 -9.96 -19.24 4.31
CA VAL A 93 -10.65 -20.12 3.36
C VAL A 93 -9.88 -20.10 2.03
N PRO A 94 -9.27 -21.21 1.59
CA PRO A 94 -8.54 -21.29 0.33
C PRO A 94 -9.37 -20.83 -0.87
N GLY A 95 -8.77 -20.04 -1.74
CA GLY A 95 -9.42 -19.53 -2.95
C GLY A 95 -10.31 -18.31 -2.76
N ARG A 96 -10.48 -17.79 -1.53
CA ARG A 96 -11.05 -16.46 -1.31
C ARG A 96 -9.99 -15.37 -1.53
N PRO A 97 -10.42 -14.13 -1.83
CA PRO A 97 -9.49 -13.00 -1.94
C PRO A 97 -8.61 -12.86 -0.69
N LEU A 98 -7.32 -12.57 -0.86
CA LEU A 98 -6.37 -12.44 0.26
C LEU A 98 -6.84 -11.43 1.32
N PRO A 99 -7.47 -10.29 0.97
CA PRO A 99 -8.02 -9.35 1.94
C PRO A 99 -9.18 -9.89 2.79
N ASP A 100 -9.66 -11.11 2.55
CA ASP A 100 -10.61 -11.77 3.46
C ASP A 100 -9.98 -12.24 4.78
N SER A 101 -8.66 -12.47 4.78
CA SER A 101 -7.91 -12.96 5.95
C SER A 101 -6.64 -12.18 6.26
N HIS A 102 -6.15 -11.34 5.34
CA HIS A 102 -4.90 -10.60 5.50
C HIS A 102 -5.02 -9.17 4.96
N GLN A 103 -4.42 -8.22 5.65
CA GLN A 103 -4.17 -6.88 5.12
C GLN A 103 -2.90 -6.91 4.26
N VAL A 104 -2.99 -6.41 3.04
CA VAL A 104 -1.89 -6.41 2.06
C VAL A 104 -1.24 -5.04 2.04
N ALA A 105 0.10 -5.00 2.06
CA ALA A 105 0.84 -3.77 1.85
C ALA A 105 0.78 -3.36 0.38
N LEU A 106 0.42 -2.09 0.13
CA LEU A 106 0.37 -1.46 -1.18
C LEU A 106 1.72 -0.81 -1.54
N ILE A 107 1.81 -0.20 -2.74
CA ILE A 107 2.98 0.58 -3.14
C ILE A 107 3.09 1.78 -2.21
N SER A 108 4.13 1.81 -1.40
CA SER A 108 4.41 2.89 -0.47
C SER A 108 5.91 3.13 -0.38
N ARG A 109 6.27 4.36 0.01
CA ARG A 109 7.66 4.77 0.18
C ARG A 109 8.37 3.88 1.20
N GLY A 110 9.55 3.38 0.83
CA GLY A 110 10.35 2.47 1.65
C GLY A 110 10.06 0.99 1.42
N LEU A 111 8.89 0.61 0.93
CA LEU A 111 8.59 -0.78 0.52
C LEU A 111 8.84 -1.01 -0.97
N PHE A 112 8.46 -0.05 -1.80
CA PHE A 112 8.64 -0.09 -3.25
C PHE A 112 9.41 1.14 -3.72
N GLN A 113 10.01 1.04 -4.88
CA GLN A 113 10.45 2.20 -5.64
C GLN A 113 9.24 2.88 -6.30
N ALA A 114 9.39 4.13 -6.73
CA ALA A 114 8.29 4.91 -7.27
C ALA A 114 7.61 4.25 -8.48
N ASP A 115 8.36 3.53 -9.28
CA ASP A 115 7.85 2.79 -10.43
C ASP A 115 7.29 1.40 -10.07
N GLY A 116 7.25 1.04 -8.78
CA GLY A 116 6.70 -0.21 -8.24
C GLY A 116 7.68 -1.38 -8.23
N GLN A 117 8.98 -1.19 -8.53
CA GLN A 117 10.00 -2.20 -8.27
C GLN A 117 10.10 -2.47 -6.76
N MET A 118 10.45 -3.70 -6.39
CA MET A 118 10.69 -4.01 -4.98
C MET A 118 11.88 -3.22 -4.43
N LEU A 119 11.72 -2.63 -3.26
CA LEU A 119 12.80 -1.97 -2.53
C LEU A 119 13.11 -2.71 -1.24
N ASP A 120 12.09 -3.00 -0.44
CA ASP A 120 12.16 -3.84 0.76
C ASP A 120 11.52 -5.21 0.50
N GLU A 121 11.42 -6.04 1.52
CA GLU A 121 10.92 -7.41 1.46
C GLU A 121 9.40 -7.47 1.27
N VAL A 122 8.94 -7.16 0.04
CA VAL A 122 7.51 -7.09 -0.32
C VAL A 122 6.95 -8.39 -0.89
N TYR A 123 7.81 -9.36 -1.18
CA TYR A 123 7.48 -10.63 -1.81
C TYR A 123 6.80 -10.48 -3.19
N ASN A 124 6.23 -11.54 -3.73
CA ASN A 124 5.88 -11.62 -5.14
C ASN A 124 4.46 -11.17 -5.48
N TYR A 125 3.53 -11.20 -4.51
CA TYR A 125 2.11 -10.95 -4.75
C TYR A 125 1.84 -9.55 -5.33
N GLY A 126 2.29 -8.49 -4.65
CA GLY A 126 2.10 -7.11 -5.11
C GLY A 126 2.86 -6.81 -6.40
N GLN A 127 4.06 -7.39 -6.57
CA GLN A 127 4.84 -7.29 -7.80
C GLN A 127 4.08 -7.92 -8.97
N PHE A 128 3.60 -9.15 -8.80
CA PHE A 128 2.90 -9.88 -9.86
C PHE A 128 1.58 -9.20 -10.25
N LYS A 129 0.81 -8.70 -9.28
CA LYS A 129 -0.45 -7.96 -9.54
C LYS A 129 -0.27 -6.66 -10.32
N GLN A 130 0.93 -6.12 -10.41
CA GLN A 130 1.28 -4.97 -11.26
C GLN A 130 1.58 -5.38 -12.70
N SER A 131 1.80 -6.66 -13.00
CA SER A 131 2.33 -7.12 -14.27
C SER A 131 1.25 -7.21 -15.37
N LYS A 132 1.68 -6.98 -16.62
CA LYS A 132 0.85 -7.23 -17.80
C LYS A 132 0.49 -8.72 -17.93
N MET A 133 1.35 -9.62 -17.44
CA MET A 133 1.09 -11.06 -17.44
C MET A 133 -0.07 -11.42 -16.53
N PHE A 134 -0.14 -10.86 -15.31
CA PHE A 134 -1.29 -11.01 -14.43
C PHE A 134 -2.57 -10.51 -15.11
N ALA A 135 -2.54 -9.32 -15.69
CA ALA A 135 -3.70 -8.75 -16.40
C ALA A 135 -4.14 -9.65 -17.60
N ALA A 136 -3.19 -10.28 -18.29
CA ALA A 136 -3.46 -11.21 -19.39
C ALA A 136 -3.98 -12.59 -18.93
N GLY A 137 -3.99 -12.87 -17.62
CA GLY A 137 -4.51 -14.13 -17.08
C GLY A 137 -3.47 -15.19 -16.77
N VAL A 138 -2.19 -14.86 -16.77
CA VAL A 138 -1.13 -15.75 -16.27
C VAL A 138 -1.28 -15.94 -14.76
N THR A 139 -1.01 -17.15 -14.26
CA THR A 139 -1.05 -17.49 -12.85
C THR A 139 0.29 -18.10 -12.41
N CYS A 140 0.50 -18.27 -11.11
CA CYS A 140 1.77 -18.76 -10.56
C CYS A 140 2.17 -20.13 -11.14
N SER A 141 1.17 -21.03 -11.29
CA SER A 141 1.42 -22.38 -11.83
C SER A 141 1.64 -22.43 -13.34
N ASP A 142 1.54 -21.33 -14.08
CA ASP A 142 1.99 -21.28 -15.46
C ASP A 142 3.53 -21.39 -15.55
N CYS A 143 4.22 -20.87 -14.53
CA CYS A 143 5.69 -20.90 -14.45
C CYS A 143 6.21 -21.94 -13.45
N HIS A 144 5.55 -22.10 -12.31
CA HIS A 144 5.93 -22.98 -11.22
C HIS A 144 5.10 -24.26 -11.19
N GLU A 145 5.71 -25.36 -10.77
CA GLU A 145 4.99 -26.58 -10.41
C GLU A 145 4.86 -26.60 -8.88
N PRO A 146 3.67 -26.27 -8.33
CA PRO A 146 3.52 -26.00 -6.89
C PRO A 146 3.76 -27.21 -5.99
N HIS A 147 3.57 -28.44 -6.49
CA HIS A 147 3.78 -29.66 -5.71
C HIS A 147 5.25 -30.07 -5.59
N SER A 148 6.09 -29.64 -6.53
CA SER A 148 7.54 -29.90 -6.51
C SER A 148 8.38 -28.68 -6.18
N ALA A 149 7.78 -27.50 -6.12
CA ALA A 149 8.43 -26.20 -5.97
C ALA A 149 9.50 -25.91 -7.05
N LYS A 150 9.36 -26.50 -8.25
CA LYS A 150 10.27 -26.32 -9.38
C LYS A 150 9.64 -25.45 -10.47
N LEU A 151 10.47 -24.87 -11.31
CA LEU A 151 10.00 -24.30 -12.58
C LEU A 151 9.52 -25.42 -13.53
N ARG A 152 8.51 -25.13 -14.33
CA ARG A 152 7.97 -26.07 -15.35
C ARG A 152 8.96 -26.35 -16.48
N ALA A 153 9.85 -25.41 -16.74
CA ALA A 153 10.96 -25.59 -17.68
C ALA A 153 12.21 -24.87 -17.11
N PRO A 154 13.40 -25.37 -17.40
CA PRO A 154 14.65 -24.79 -16.90
C PRO A 154 14.94 -23.42 -17.54
N GLY A 155 15.45 -22.48 -16.76
CA GLY A 155 15.93 -21.17 -17.20
C GLY A 155 14.89 -20.40 -18.03
N ALA A 156 15.32 -19.81 -19.14
CA ALA A 156 14.48 -19.07 -20.06
C ALA A 156 13.39 -19.92 -20.76
N GLY A 157 13.50 -21.25 -20.74
CA GLY A 157 12.51 -22.15 -21.30
C GLY A 157 11.13 -21.98 -20.70
N VAL A 158 11.04 -21.52 -19.43
CA VAL A 158 9.76 -21.21 -18.80
C VAL A 158 9.04 -20.03 -19.47
N CYS A 159 9.77 -19.06 -19.99
CA CYS A 159 9.23 -17.91 -20.71
C CYS A 159 8.81 -18.30 -22.14
N MET A 160 9.61 -19.15 -22.76
CA MET A 160 9.43 -19.59 -24.15
C MET A 160 8.24 -20.56 -24.33
N GLN A 161 7.58 -20.99 -23.26
CA GLN A 161 6.28 -21.68 -23.36
C GLN A 161 5.20 -20.80 -24.02
N CYS A 162 5.32 -19.48 -23.91
CA CYS A 162 4.36 -18.51 -24.40
C CYS A 162 5.00 -17.45 -25.32
N HIS A 163 6.25 -17.04 -25.05
CA HIS A 163 6.94 -16.01 -25.81
C HIS A 163 7.71 -16.61 -27.01
N ALA A 164 7.77 -15.87 -28.11
CA ALA A 164 8.45 -16.31 -29.32
C ALA A 164 9.97 -16.42 -29.11
N GLU A 165 10.60 -17.39 -29.81
CA GLU A 165 12.07 -17.58 -29.77
C GLU A 165 12.85 -16.36 -30.25
N THR A 166 12.25 -15.50 -31.04
CA THR A 166 12.85 -14.23 -31.51
C THR A 166 13.23 -13.30 -30.36
N TYR A 167 12.58 -13.42 -29.19
CA TYR A 167 12.95 -12.67 -27.99
C TYR A 167 14.22 -13.17 -27.30
N ALA A 168 14.67 -14.37 -27.61
CA ALA A 168 15.98 -14.89 -27.15
C ALA A 168 17.14 -14.52 -28.08
N ALA A 169 16.85 -13.96 -29.26
CA ALA A 169 17.85 -13.60 -30.25
C ALA A 169 18.60 -12.29 -29.92
N PRO A 170 19.85 -12.12 -30.39
CA PRO A 170 20.61 -10.87 -30.25
C PRO A 170 19.90 -9.62 -30.81
N SER A 171 18.98 -9.80 -31.77
CA SER A 171 18.14 -8.71 -32.29
C SER A 171 17.22 -8.10 -31.22
N HIS A 172 16.83 -8.88 -30.20
CA HIS A 172 16.09 -8.40 -29.04
C HIS A 172 16.99 -8.09 -27.85
N THR A 173 17.89 -9.01 -27.50
CA THR A 173 18.72 -8.86 -26.28
C THR A 173 19.80 -7.80 -26.41
N ARG A 174 20.25 -7.48 -27.62
CA ARG A 174 21.40 -6.61 -27.95
C ARG A 174 22.74 -7.12 -27.37
N HIS A 175 22.77 -8.43 -27.03
CA HIS A 175 23.95 -9.10 -26.49
C HIS A 175 24.22 -10.35 -27.30
N GLU A 176 25.50 -10.65 -27.49
CA GLU A 176 25.99 -11.81 -28.23
C GLU A 176 26.92 -12.66 -27.35
N GLY A 177 27.07 -13.94 -27.73
CA GLY A 177 27.99 -14.85 -27.05
C GLY A 177 27.35 -15.72 -25.96
N ALA A 178 28.15 -16.58 -25.35
CA ALA A 178 27.67 -17.57 -24.39
C ALA A 178 27.24 -16.94 -23.04
N ASP A 179 27.80 -15.79 -22.72
CA ASP A 179 27.53 -15.06 -21.46
C ASP A 179 26.44 -13.98 -21.64
N ALA A 180 25.71 -13.99 -22.77
CA ALA A 180 24.61 -13.06 -23.01
C ALA A 180 23.52 -13.19 -21.93
N PRO A 181 23.00 -12.08 -21.38
CA PRO A 181 21.97 -12.12 -20.37
C PRO A 181 20.69 -12.77 -20.92
N ASN A 182 20.01 -13.52 -20.07
CA ASN A 182 18.75 -14.17 -20.40
C ASN A 182 17.54 -13.27 -20.08
N CYS A 183 16.33 -13.75 -20.36
CA CYS A 183 15.07 -13.02 -20.13
C CYS A 183 14.96 -12.50 -18.68
N ILE A 184 15.35 -13.32 -17.72
CA ILE A 184 15.20 -13.02 -16.29
C ILE A 184 16.10 -11.85 -15.88
N SER A 185 17.33 -11.79 -16.39
CA SER A 185 18.29 -10.74 -16.05
C SER A 185 17.78 -9.32 -16.35
N CYS A 186 16.97 -9.17 -17.42
CA CYS A 186 16.45 -7.88 -17.85
C CYS A 186 15.02 -7.60 -17.35
N HIS A 187 14.15 -8.64 -17.33
CA HIS A 187 12.73 -8.49 -17.04
C HIS A 187 12.33 -8.85 -15.61
N MET A 188 13.24 -9.47 -14.86
CA MET A 188 13.07 -9.89 -13.46
C MET A 188 14.37 -9.64 -12.69
N PRO A 189 14.88 -8.39 -12.63
CA PRO A 189 16.14 -8.11 -11.93
C PRO A 189 16.08 -8.65 -10.50
N ALA A 190 17.21 -9.15 -10.03
CA ALA A 190 17.30 -9.78 -8.73
C ALA A 190 17.82 -8.79 -7.68
N ARG A 191 17.34 -8.93 -6.44
CA ARG A 191 17.87 -8.26 -5.25
C ARG A 191 18.19 -9.27 -4.18
N GLU A 192 19.24 -8.98 -3.41
CA GLU A 192 19.56 -9.75 -2.22
C GLU A 192 18.82 -9.21 -1.01
N PHE A 193 18.15 -10.12 -0.30
CA PHE A 193 17.49 -9.85 0.97
C PHE A 193 18.16 -10.65 2.09
N MET A 194 18.22 -10.06 3.28
CA MET A 194 18.79 -10.69 4.47
C MET A 194 20.23 -11.24 4.23
N VAL A 195 20.97 -10.68 3.28
CA VAL A 195 22.38 -11.02 2.90
C VAL A 195 22.54 -12.39 2.22
N ILE A 196 21.52 -13.22 2.19
CA ILE A 196 21.61 -14.64 1.77
C ILE A 196 20.50 -15.08 0.80
N ASP A 197 19.50 -14.25 0.51
CA ASP A 197 18.32 -14.66 -0.24
C ASP A 197 18.12 -13.77 -1.47
N THR A 198 18.54 -14.25 -2.62
CA THR A 198 18.40 -13.56 -3.90
C THR A 198 17.00 -13.79 -4.46
N ARG A 199 16.22 -12.72 -4.62
CA ARG A 199 14.84 -12.77 -5.15
C ARG A 199 14.71 -11.97 -6.41
N HIS A 200 14.01 -12.55 -7.38
CA HIS A 200 13.67 -11.91 -8.65
C HIS A 200 12.39 -11.08 -8.55
N ASP A 201 12.38 -9.90 -9.17
CA ASP A 201 11.18 -9.06 -9.29
C ASP A 201 10.15 -9.74 -10.21
N HIS A 202 8.94 -10.00 -9.69
CA HIS A 202 7.84 -10.65 -10.42
C HIS A 202 6.90 -9.65 -11.11
N SER A 203 7.27 -8.38 -11.20
CA SER A 203 6.50 -7.39 -11.97
C SER A 203 6.70 -7.50 -13.49
N PHE A 204 7.67 -8.29 -13.94
CA PHE A 204 7.95 -8.59 -15.35
C PHE A 204 8.06 -7.34 -16.20
N ARG A 205 8.99 -6.47 -15.84
CA ARG A 205 9.11 -5.14 -16.42
C ARG A 205 9.74 -5.15 -17.82
N VAL A 206 9.30 -4.22 -18.63
CA VAL A 206 10.14 -3.73 -19.73
C VAL A 206 11.20 -2.82 -19.11
N PRO A 207 12.51 -3.03 -19.36
CA PRO A 207 13.55 -2.16 -18.83
C PRO A 207 13.34 -0.69 -19.20
N ARG A 208 13.35 0.18 -18.20
CA ARG A 208 13.07 1.62 -18.32
C ARG A 208 14.17 2.46 -17.65
N PRO A 209 15.42 2.43 -18.18
CA PRO A 209 16.51 3.23 -17.62
C PRO A 209 16.29 4.74 -17.72
N ASP A 210 15.40 5.20 -18.59
CA ASP A 210 14.93 6.59 -18.64
C ASP A 210 14.20 7.00 -17.33
N LEU A 211 13.53 6.08 -16.66
CA LEU A 211 12.96 6.32 -15.33
C LEU A 211 14.05 6.38 -14.25
N SER A 212 15.16 5.67 -14.42
CA SER A 212 16.31 5.82 -13.51
C SER A 212 16.88 7.24 -13.58
N VAL A 213 16.98 7.81 -14.77
CA VAL A 213 17.43 9.20 -14.96
C VAL A 213 16.46 10.21 -14.33
N THR A 214 15.15 9.99 -14.48
CA THR A 214 14.14 10.97 -14.07
C THR A 214 13.61 10.79 -12.66
N LEU A 215 13.57 9.56 -12.15
CA LEU A 215 12.97 9.21 -10.85
C LEU A 215 14.00 8.65 -9.85
N GLY A 216 15.21 8.33 -10.30
CA GLY A 216 16.23 7.71 -9.45
C GLY A 216 15.97 6.25 -9.10
N VAL A 217 15.11 5.55 -9.85
CA VAL A 217 14.84 4.12 -9.65
C VAL A 217 15.92 3.25 -10.28
N ASP A 218 16.06 2.00 -9.83
CA ASP A 218 17.05 1.07 -10.36
C ASP A 218 16.69 0.60 -11.77
N ASN A 219 17.71 0.10 -12.51
CA ASN A 219 17.51 -0.54 -13.80
C ASN A 219 18.46 -1.73 -13.97
N ALA A 220 18.02 -2.74 -14.72
CA ALA A 220 18.76 -3.96 -14.95
C ALA A 220 20.05 -3.78 -15.77
N CYS A 221 20.25 -2.67 -16.48
CA CYS A 221 21.43 -2.46 -17.31
C CYS A 221 22.66 -2.19 -16.42
N THR A 222 22.52 -1.32 -15.43
CA THR A 222 23.62 -0.93 -14.54
C THR A 222 23.99 -2.01 -13.51
N ASP A 223 23.19 -3.04 -13.35
CA ASP A 223 23.52 -4.21 -12.51
C ASP A 223 24.74 -4.98 -13.10
N CYS A 224 24.87 -5.00 -14.43
CA CYS A 224 25.99 -5.63 -15.12
C CYS A 224 27.00 -4.60 -15.66
N HIS A 225 26.53 -3.48 -16.21
CA HIS A 225 27.37 -2.39 -16.72
C HIS A 225 27.68 -1.39 -15.60
N THR A 226 28.38 -1.85 -14.58
CA THR A 226 28.68 -1.08 -13.36
C THR A 226 29.60 0.14 -13.58
N ASP A 227 30.25 0.23 -14.73
CA ASP A 227 31.08 1.36 -15.18
C ASP A 227 30.25 2.40 -15.98
N LYS A 228 28.98 2.16 -16.22
CA LYS A 228 28.08 3.02 -17.00
C LYS A 228 27.05 3.72 -16.12
N THR A 229 26.45 4.78 -16.65
CA THR A 229 25.41 5.55 -15.97
C THR A 229 24.01 5.19 -16.46
N ALA A 230 22.97 5.66 -15.76
CA ALA A 230 21.60 5.50 -16.18
C ALA A 230 21.31 6.20 -17.52
N GLU A 231 21.95 7.35 -17.78
CA GLU A 231 21.84 8.09 -19.05
C GLU A 231 22.40 7.28 -20.21
N TRP A 232 23.55 6.62 -20.01
CA TRP A 232 24.07 5.71 -21.01
C TRP A 232 23.09 4.57 -21.32
N ALA A 233 22.50 3.97 -20.31
CA ALA A 233 21.52 2.88 -20.49
C ALA A 233 20.24 3.38 -21.19
N ALA A 234 19.77 4.58 -20.85
CA ALA A 234 18.62 5.19 -21.47
C ALA A 234 18.86 5.46 -22.97
N GLN A 235 20.04 5.99 -23.30
CA GLN A 235 20.45 6.23 -24.70
C GLN A 235 20.57 4.90 -25.49
N ALA A 236 21.18 3.87 -24.90
CA ALA A 236 21.33 2.56 -25.53
C ALA A 236 19.97 1.90 -25.86
N ILE A 237 18.98 2.07 -24.97
CA ILE A 237 17.60 1.62 -25.22
C ILE A 237 16.95 2.46 -26.33
N GLU A 238 17.15 3.78 -26.32
CA GLU A 238 16.62 4.66 -27.37
C GLU A 238 17.19 4.34 -28.75
N ASP A 239 18.50 4.16 -28.85
CA ASP A 239 19.19 3.78 -30.09
C ASP A 239 18.72 2.42 -30.62
N SER A 240 18.37 1.50 -29.71
CA SER A 240 18.00 0.13 -30.06
C SER A 240 16.53 -0.06 -30.42
N TYR A 241 15.63 0.71 -29.80
CA TYR A 241 14.17 0.52 -29.86
C TYR A 241 13.40 1.79 -30.21
N GLY A 242 14.08 2.89 -30.45
CA GLY A 242 13.49 4.20 -30.74
C GLY A 242 13.09 5.00 -29.48
N PRO A 243 12.64 6.25 -29.68
CA PRO A 243 12.35 7.17 -28.57
C PRO A 243 11.03 6.85 -27.85
N GLU A 244 10.11 6.14 -28.50
CA GLU A 244 8.84 5.80 -27.87
C GLU A 244 9.00 4.64 -26.88
N ARG A 245 8.59 4.88 -25.64
CA ARG A 245 8.63 3.87 -24.60
C ARG A 245 7.32 3.12 -24.53
N GLN A 246 7.38 1.84 -24.83
CA GLN A 246 6.25 0.94 -24.65
C GLN A 246 6.37 0.29 -23.27
N GLY A 247 5.49 0.65 -22.34
CA GLY A 247 5.47 0.07 -21.01
C GLY A 247 4.06 0.00 -20.46
N TYR A 248 3.78 -1.08 -19.76
CA TYR A 248 2.51 -1.26 -19.05
C TYR A 248 2.52 -0.51 -17.70
N GLN A 249 3.70 -0.41 -17.08
CA GLN A 249 3.88 0.22 -15.77
C GLN A 249 4.35 1.69 -15.94
N ASN A 250 3.41 2.59 -16.22
CA ASN A 250 3.68 4.00 -16.49
C ASN A 250 3.35 4.93 -15.30
N PHE A 251 3.06 4.38 -14.14
CA PHE A 251 2.60 5.10 -12.96
C PHE A 251 3.74 5.70 -12.10
N GLY A 252 4.99 5.35 -12.34
CA GLY A 252 6.16 5.82 -11.57
C GLY A 252 6.22 7.33 -11.35
N PRO A 253 6.02 8.17 -12.36
CA PRO A 253 6.03 9.63 -12.19
C PRO A 253 5.00 10.12 -11.15
N ALA A 254 3.83 9.48 -11.03
CA ALA A 254 2.79 9.88 -10.08
C ALA A 254 3.22 9.64 -8.62
N PHE A 255 3.77 8.44 -8.32
CA PHE A 255 4.27 8.14 -6.99
C PHE A 255 5.52 8.96 -6.64
N HIS A 256 6.43 9.16 -7.60
CA HIS A 256 7.59 10.00 -7.39
C HIS A 256 7.18 11.45 -7.06
N ALA A 257 6.24 12.02 -7.81
CA ALA A 257 5.70 13.35 -7.55
C ALA A 257 5.10 13.46 -6.13
N ALA A 258 4.32 12.46 -5.71
CA ALA A 258 3.75 12.41 -4.37
C ALA A 258 4.83 12.34 -3.28
N TRP A 259 5.82 11.48 -3.45
CA TRP A 259 6.88 11.29 -2.44
C TRP A 259 7.90 12.41 -2.37
N THR A 260 8.02 13.21 -3.42
CA THR A 260 8.88 14.41 -3.47
C THR A 260 8.12 15.71 -3.21
N GLY A 261 6.79 15.65 -3.06
CA GLY A 261 5.96 16.84 -2.80
C GLY A 261 5.79 17.73 -4.02
N ALA A 262 5.85 17.17 -5.23
CA ALA A 262 5.68 17.93 -6.46
C ALA A 262 4.24 18.50 -6.57
N PRO A 263 4.06 19.70 -7.14
CA PRO A 263 2.76 20.39 -7.15
C PRO A 263 1.69 19.68 -7.99
N ASP A 264 2.07 18.87 -8.95
CA ASP A 264 1.19 18.09 -9.83
C ASP A 264 0.89 16.67 -9.31
N ALA A 265 1.41 16.29 -8.13
CA ALA A 265 1.24 14.97 -7.53
C ALA A 265 -0.23 14.52 -7.48
N ALA A 266 -1.11 15.39 -6.98
CA ALA A 266 -2.55 15.09 -6.90
C ALA A 266 -3.18 14.79 -8.27
N ALA A 267 -2.79 15.54 -9.31
CA ALA A 267 -3.32 15.35 -10.66
C ALA A 267 -2.84 14.05 -11.29
N LEU A 268 -1.55 13.72 -11.10
CA LEU A 268 -0.93 12.49 -11.59
C LEU A 268 -1.48 11.24 -10.88
N LEU A 269 -1.58 11.26 -9.55
CA LEU A 269 -2.19 10.18 -8.77
C LEU A 269 -3.66 9.96 -9.16
N ALA A 270 -4.42 11.03 -9.32
CA ALA A 270 -5.82 10.95 -9.75
C ALA A 270 -5.94 10.29 -11.13
N ALA A 271 -5.06 10.63 -12.08
CA ALA A 271 -5.04 9.99 -13.40
C ALA A 271 -4.78 8.48 -13.30
N VAL A 272 -3.83 8.06 -12.45
CA VAL A 272 -3.55 6.64 -12.19
C VAL A 272 -4.75 5.92 -11.56
N ALA A 273 -5.40 6.55 -10.58
CA ALA A 273 -6.54 5.96 -9.86
C ALA A 273 -7.80 5.82 -10.75
N GLU A 274 -8.00 6.72 -11.70
CA GLU A 274 -9.16 6.74 -12.61
C GLU A 274 -8.99 5.83 -13.84
N ASP A 275 -7.77 5.53 -14.24
CA ASP A 275 -7.49 4.72 -15.42
C ASP A 275 -7.81 3.24 -15.16
N ALA A 276 -8.88 2.75 -15.79
CA ALA A 276 -9.33 1.37 -15.67
C ALA A 276 -8.33 0.35 -16.29
N ALA A 277 -7.41 0.78 -17.15
CA ALA A 277 -6.35 -0.07 -17.71
C ALA A 277 -5.20 -0.27 -16.72
N THR A 278 -5.05 0.62 -15.74
CA THR A 278 -4.08 0.50 -14.66
C THR A 278 -4.47 -0.65 -13.71
N PRO A 279 -3.53 -1.53 -13.30
CA PRO A 279 -3.80 -2.62 -12.37
C PRO A 279 -4.48 -2.15 -11.09
N ALA A 280 -5.45 -2.93 -10.60
CA ALA A 280 -6.19 -2.59 -9.38
C ALA A 280 -5.27 -2.38 -8.16
N PHE A 281 -4.19 -3.15 -8.03
CA PHE A 281 -3.17 -2.98 -7.00
C PHE A 281 -2.55 -1.58 -7.02
N VAL A 282 -2.24 -1.08 -8.21
CA VAL A 282 -1.65 0.26 -8.41
C VAL A 282 -2.70 1.36 -8.20
N ARG A 283 -3.94 1.15 -8.66
CA ARG A 283 -5.05 2.09 -8.43
C ARG A 283 -5.36 2.24 -6.94
N ALA A 284 -5.36 1.14 -6.20
CA ALA A 284 -5.51 1.14 -4.74
C ALA A 284 -4.39 1.95 -4.07
N SER A 285 -3.14 1.72 -4.48
CA SER A 285 -1.98 2.48 -3.97
C SER A 285 -2.09 3.98 -4.26
N ALA A 286 -2.56 4.35 -5.45
CA ALA A 286 -2.75 5.77 -5.79
C ALA A 286 -3.87 6.42 -4.97
N ILE A 287 -4.94 5.69 -4.63
CA ILE A 287 -6.01 6.17 -3.75
C ILE A 287 -5.49 6.38 -2.33
N GLU A 288 -4.64 5.49 -1.83
CA GLU A 288 -3.99 5.63 -0.52
C GLU A 288 -3.14 6.92 -0.47
N GLU A 289 -2.28 7.14 -1.45
CA GLU A 289 -1.46 8.36 -1.55
C GLU A 289 -2.31 9.66 -1.69
N LEU A 290 -3.47 9.59 -2.36
CA LEU A 290 -4.40 10.72 -2.48
C LEU A 290 -5.00 11.17 -1.14
N THR A 291 -4.85 10.40 -0.06
CA THR A 291 -5.26 10.82 1.29
C THR A 291 -4.55 12.11 1.74
N ALA A 292 -3.31 12.31 1.30
CA ALA A 292 -2.57 13.55 1.53
C ALA A 292 -3.02 14.73 0.64
N HIS A 293 -3.88 14.48 -0.35
CA HIS A 293 -4.30 15.45 -1.37
C HIS A 293 -5.83 15.58 -1.46
N PRO A 294 -6.51 16.08 -0.41
CA PRO A 294 -7.98 16.20 -0.40
C PRO A 294 -8.44 17.22 -1.46
N SER A 295 -9.39 16.81 -2.30
CA SER A 295 -10.01 17.64 -3.32
C SER A 295 -11.38 17.08 -3.70
N GLU A 296 -12.20 17.85 -4.44
CA GLU A 296 -13.48 17.36 -4.98
C GLU A 296 -13.26 16.15 -5.90
N ARG A 297 -12.24 16.20 -6.74
CA ARG A 297 -11.84 15.09 -7.64
C ARG A 297 -11.46 13.84 -6.83
N THR A 298 -10.65 14.00 -5.79
CA THR A 298 -10.28 12.91 -4.88
C THR A 298 -11.53 12.30 -4.24
N GLY A 299 -12.45 13.14 -3.75
CA GLY A 299 -13.72 12.68 -3.20
C GLY A 299 -14.60 11.90 -4.20
N HIS A 300 -14.54 12.24 -5.49
CA HIS A 300 -15.22 11.49 -6.54
C HIS A 300 -14.55 10.11 -6.77
N ILE A 301 -13.22 10.07 -6.85
CA ILE A 301 -12.44 8.85 -7.02
C ILE A 301 -12.73 7.88 -5.87
N VAL A 302 -12.72 8.37 -4.63
CA VAL A 302 -13.00 7.56 -3.44
C VAL A 302 -14.42 6.99 -3.48
N ARG A 303 -15.43 7.81 -3.75
CA ARG A 303 -16.81 7.32 -3.88
C ARG A 303 -16.96 6.23 -4.94
N LYS A 304 -16.30 6.37 -6.08
CA LYS A 304 -16.27 5.33 -7.13
C LYS A 304 -15.50 4.08 -6.65
N GLY A 305 -14.40 4.27 -5.94
CA GLY A 305 -13.57 3.20 -5.38
C GLY A 305 -14.31 2.28 -4.41
N LEU A 306 -15.28 2.80 -3.63
CA LEU A 306 -16.13 1.99 -2.73
C LEU A 306 -16.95 0.90 -3.45
N SER A 307 -17.13 1.01 -4.77
CA SER A 307 -17.87 0.05 -5.60
C SER A 307 -16.98 -0.68 -6.60
N ASP A 308 -15.65 -0.57 -6.47
CA ASP A 308 -14.71 -1.23 -7.39
C ASP A 308 -14.80 -2.75 -7.25
N PRO A 309 -14.70 -3.52 -8.36
CA PRO A 309 -14.69 -4.98 -8.30
C PRO A 309 -13.53 -5.56 -7.48
N ASP A 310 -12.37 -4.89 -7.43
CA ASP A 310 -11.22 -5.35 -6.65
C ASP A 310 -11.31 -4.89 -5.18
N PRO A 311 -11.23 -5.80 -4.21
CA PRO A 311 -11.34 -5.45 -2.79
C PRO A 311 -10.19 -4.54 -2.29
N LEU A 312 -9.02 -4.55 -2.90
CA LEU A 312 -7.92 -3.65 -2.51
C LEU A 312 -8.29 -2.19 -2.79
N VAL A 313 -8.98 -1.93 -3.91
CA VAL A 313 -9.44 -0.57 -4.24
C VAL A 313 -10.55 -0.12 -3.28
N ARG A 314 -11.47 -1.03 -2.90
CA ARG A 314 -12.50 -0.71 -1.90
C ARG A 314 -11.91 -0.42 -0.52
N LEU A 315 -10.88 -1.17 -0.12
CA LEU A 315 -10.14 -0.93 1.14
C LEU A 315 -9.44 0.43 1.14
N ALA A 316 -8.68 0.74 0.10
CA ALA A 316 -8.00 2.05 -0.01
C ALA A 316 -9.00 3.22 0.00
N ALA A 317 -10.18 3.04 -0.61
CA ALA A 317 -11.25 4.04 -0.58
C ALA A 317 -11.86 4.21 0.82
N LEU A 318 -11.98 3.11 1.60
CA LEU A 318 -12.41 3.18 3.01
C LEU A 318 -11.37 3.91 3.86
N ASP A 319 -10.09 3.55 3.74
CA ASP A 319 -9.00 4.15 4.52
C ASP A 319 -8.92 5.67 4.30
N HIS A 320 -9.16 6.13 3.07
CA HIS A 320 -9.23 7.56 2.76
C HIS A 320 -10.36 8.29 3.53
N LEU A 321 -11.47 7.62 3.82
CA LEU A 321 -12.62 8.22 4.50
C LEU A 321 -12.47 8.33 6.02
N GLU A 322 -11.35 7.89 6.58
CA GLU A 322 -11.15 7.87 8.02
C GLU A 322 -11.25 9.24 8.69
N THR A 323 -10.85 10.29 8.00
CA THR A 323 -10.92 11.68 8.47
C THR A 323 -12.20 12.41 8.10
N ALA A 324 -13.11 11.76 7.37
CA ALA A 324 -14.36 12.38 6.93
C ALA A 324 -15.37 12.52 8.09
N PRO A 325 -16.27 13.54 8.06
CA PRO A 325 -17.29 13.72 9.08
C PRO A 325 -18.26 12.52 9.15
N GLY A 326 -18.42 11.94 10.35
CA GLY A 326 -19.18 10.70 10.57
C GLY A 326 -20.63 10.72 10.06
N ALA A 327 -21.32 11.86 10.15
CA ALA A 327 -22.70 12.01 9.67
C ALA A 327 -22.88 11.77 8.15
N GLN A 328 -21.82 11.93 7.36
CA GLN A 328 -21.82 11.71 5.92
C GLN A 328 -21.42 10.29 5.52
N LEU A 329 -20.91 9.48 6.46
CA LEU A 329 -20.34 8.18 6.17
C LEU A 329 -21.38 7.09 5.96
N TRP A 330 -22.48 7.12 6.75
CA TRP A 330 -23.47 6.03 6.74
C TRP A 330 -24.01 5.71 5.32
N PRO A 331 -24.55 6.66 4.55
CA PRO A 331 -25.10 6.34 3.23
C PRO A 331 -24.07 5.84 2.23
N LEU A 332 -22.80 6.17 2.42
CA LEU A 332 -21.70 5.77 1.54
C LEU A 332 -21.15 4.38 1.90
N ILE A 333 -21.03 4.07 3.19
CA ILE A 333 -20.27 2.92 3.69
C ILE A 333 -21.19 1.77 4.12
N ALA A 334 -22.43 2.03 4.55
CA ALA A 334 -23.33 0.99 5.02
C ALA A 334 -23.54 -0.20 4.04
N PRO A 335 -23.54 -0.02 2.71
CA PRO A 335 -23.55 -1.14 1.77
C PRO A 335 -22.38 -2.11 1.93
N LEU A 336 -21.20 -1.63 2.38
CA LEU A 336 -19.99 -2.43 2.55
C LEU A 336 -19.98 -3.27 3.84
N LEU A 337 -20.97 -3.09 4.73
CA LEU A 337 -21.18 -3.97 5.89
C LEU A 337 -21.52 -5.42 5.48
N ASP A 338 -22.01 -5.62 4.24
CA ASP A 338 -22.30 -6.94 3.66
C ASP A 338 -21.30 -7.33 2.56
N ASP A 339 -20.18 -6.65 2.45
CA ASP A 339 -19.16 -7.00 1.45
C ASP A 339 -18.73 -8.46 1.59
N PRO A 340 -18.53 -9.20 0.48
CA PRO A 340 -18.09 -10.59 0.56
C PRO A 340 -16.72 -10.76 1.20
N VAL A 341 -15.89 -9.69 1.24
CA VAL A 341 -14.53 -9.71 1.76
C VAL A 341 -14.49 -9.15 3.19
N ARG A 342 -14.02 -9.93 4.15
CA ARG A 342 -13.98 -9.57 5.58
C ARG A 342 -13.21 -8.27 5.85
N GLY A 343 -12.04 -8.06 5.22
CA GLY A 343 -11.27 -6.84 5.40
C GLY A 343 -12.09 -5.59 5.07
N VAL A 344 -12.90 -5.63 4.00
CA VAL A 344 -13.77 -4.51 3.61
C VAL A 344 -14.90 -4.31 4.63
N ARG A 345 -15.57 -5.39 5.09
CA ARG A 345 -16.60 -5.29 6.15
C ARG A 345 -16.01 -4.74 7.45
N SER A 346 -14.86 -5.24 7.84
CA SER A 346 -14.13 -4.82 9.05
C SER A 346 -13.77 -3.33 9.00
N GLY A 347 -13.24 -2.85 7.87
CA GLY A 347 -12.96 -1.43 7.64
C GLY A 347 -14.24 -0.57 7.68
N ALA A 348 -15.32 -1.04 7.06
CA ALA A 348 -16.62 -0.37 7.12
C ALA A 348 -17.15 -0.30 8.57
N GLY A 349 -17.03 -1.40 9.33
CA GLY A 349 -17.41 -1.45 10.75
C GLY A 349 -16.63 -0.45 11.61
N PHE A 350 -15.32 -0.35 11.40
CA PHE A 350 -14.47 0.63 12.07
C PHE A 350 -14.91 2.08 11.79
N LEU A 351 -15.15 2.40 10.52
CA LEU A 351 -15.53 3.77 10.13
C LEU A 351 -16.91 4.18 10.64
N LEU A 352 -17.85 3.24 10.68
CA LEU A 352 -19.22 3.47 11.14
C LEU A 352 -19.40 3.27 12.65
N ALA A 353 -18.37 2.85 13.36
CA ALA A 353 -18.38 2.76 14.82
C ALA A 353 -18.74 4.12 15.44
N GLY A 354 -19.65 4.13 16.41
CA GLY A 354 -20.15 5.37 17.00
C GLY A 354 -21.30 6.04 16.25
N THR A 355 -21.82 5.41 15.17
CA THR A 355 -23.12 5.83 14.62
C THR A 355 -24.20 5.67 15.70
N PRO A 356 -25.03 6.71 16.00
CA PRO A 356 -26.01 6.63 17.06
C PRO A 356 -27.01 5.51 16.81
N GLU A 357 -27.17 4.60 17.77
CA GLU A 357 -28.01 3.40 17.62
C GLU A 357 -29.49 3.71 17.36
N GLU A 358 -29.97 4.85 17.89
CA GLU A 358 -31.33 5.35 17.68
C GLU A 358 -31.63 5.71 16.23
N THR A 359 -30.59 5.97 15.42
CA THR A 359 -30.74 6.29 14.00
C THR A 359 -30.80 5.05 13.11
N LEU A 360 -30.50 3.86 13.68
CA LEU A 360 -30.35 2.63 12.93
C LEU A 360 -31.57 1.70 13.08
N SER A 361 -31.95 1.06 11.98
CA SER A 361 -32.87 -0.09 12.03
C SER A 361 -32.25 -1.26 12.81
N GLN A 362 -33.08 -2.20 13.28
CA GLN A 362 -32.58 -3.41 13.93
C GLN A 362 -31.64 -4.23 13.02
N ALA A 363 -31.95 -4.29 11.72
CA ALA A 363 -31.12 -4.97 10.74
C ALA A 363 -29.76 -4.29 10.57
N ASP A 364 -29.75 -2.96 10.48
CA ASP A 364 -28.50 -2.19 10.33
C ASP A 364 -27.60 -2.29 11.56
N ARG A 365 -28.20 -2.26 12.75
CA ARG A 365 -27.44 -2.50 14.00
C ARG A 365 -26.76 -3.86 14.00
N ALA A 366 -27.49 -4.93 13.61
CA ALA A 366 -26.92 -6.27 13.56
C ALA A 366 -25.77 -6.41 12.54
N ARG A 367 -25.89 -5.75 11.38
CA ARG A 367 -24.82 -5.70 10.36
C ARG A 367 -23.59 -4.96 10.87
N LEU A 368 -23.80 -3.79 11.47
CA LEU A 368 -22.71 -2.98 12.05
C LEU A 368 -22.01 -3.72 13.17
N GLU A 369 -22.77 -4.28 14.14
CA GLU A 369 -22.21 -5.06 15.25
C GLU A 369 -21.36 -6.26 14.78
N LYS A 370 -21.79 -6.93 13.71
CA LYS A 370 -21.01 -8.03 13.11
C LYS A 370 -19.68 -7.51 12.56
N ALA A 371 -19.69 -6.41 11.81
CA ALA A 371 -18.49 -5.82 11.20
C ALA A 371 -17.54 -5.25 12.26
N GLU A 372 -18.06 -4.61 13.32
CA GLU A 372 -17.29 -4.16 14.47
C GLU A 372 -16.60 -5.33 15.20
N LYS A 373 -17.31 -6.46 15.38
CA LYS A 373 -16.73 -7.67 15.97
C LYS A 373 -15.59 -8.22 15.12
N GLU A 374 -15.75 -8.24 13.79
CA GLU A 374 -14.68 -8.66 12.87
C GLU A 374 -13.46 -7.72 12.99
N PHE A 375 -13.66 -6.39 13.11
CA PHE A 375 -12.58 -5.44 13.32
C PHE A 375 -11.85 -5.67 14.64
N VAL A 376 -12.58 -5.74 15.74
CA VAL A 376 -11.99 -5.93 17.08
C VAL A 376 -11.25 -7.27 17.15
N ALA A 377 -11.80 -8.34 16.59
CA ALA A 377 -11.15 -9.65 16.54
C ALA A 377 -9.81 -9.60 15.77
N ALA A 378 -9.77 -8.90 14.64
CA ALA A 378 -8.55 -8.71 13.85
C ALA A 378 -7.46 -7.95 14.64
N GLN A 379 -7.83 -6.90 15.38
CA GLN A 379 -6.88 -6.17 16.21
C GLN A 379 -6.43 -6.99 17.43
N MET A 380 -7.32 -7.74 18.05
CA MET A 380 -7.00 -8.61 19.17
C MET A 380 -6.10 -9.79 18.80
N LEU A 381 -6.19 -10.27 17.55
CA LEU A 381 -5.27 -11.27 17.01
C LEU A 381 -3.82 -10.76 16.92
N ASN A 382 -3.65 -9.43 16.81
CA ASN A 382 -2.37 -8.73 16.75
C ASN A 382 -2.15 -7.85 17.99
N ALA A 383 -2.71 -8.24 19.13
CA ALA A 383 -2.69 -7.41 20.34
C ALA A 383 -1.29 -7.16 20.95
N ASP A 384 -0.30 -7.92 20.51
CA ASP A 384 1.12 -7.77 20.80
C ASP A 384 1.83 -6.68 19.96
N ARG A 385 1.09 -5.99 19.09
CA ARG A 385 1.61 -4.91 18.23
C ARG A 385 1.08 -3.55 18.68
N PRO A 386 1.93 -2.53 18.83
CA PRO A 386 1.51 -1.20 19.24
C PRO A 386 0.53 -0.55 18.25
N GLU A 387 0.66 -0.83 16.94
CA GLU A 387 -0.24 -0.33 15.91
C GLU A 387 -1.67 -0.86 16.10
N SER A 388 -1.83 -2.13 16.43
CA SER A 388 -3.14 -2.76 16.66
C SER A 388 -3.81 -2.19 17.92
N GLN A 389 -3.05 -1.94 18.97
CA GLN A 389 -3.54 -1.26 20.16
C GLN A 389 -3.98 0.18 19.85
N ALA A 390 -3.22 0.91 19.03
CA ALA A 390 -3.60 2.25 18.61
C ALA A 390 -4.89 2.25 17.75
N LEU A 391 -5.08 1.25 16.88
CA LEU A 391 -6.32 1.08 16.12
C LEU A 391 -7.51 0.74 17.02
N LEU A 392 -7.32 -0.11 18.04
CA LEU A 392 -8.34 -0.36 19.07
C LEU A 392 -8.71 0.91 19.82
N ALA A 393 -7.71 1.72 20.21
CA ALA A 393 -7.96 2.99 20.89
C ALA A 393 -8.81 3.93 20.01
N ARG A 394 -8.49 4.05 18.72
CA ARG A 394 -9.27 4.87 17.78
C ARG A 394 -10.70 4.35 17.59
N TYR A 395 -10.89 3.02 17.57
CA TYR A 395 -12.22 2.42 17.58
C TYR A 395 -12.99 2.79 18.85
N TYR A 396 -12.38 2.69 20.03
CA TYR A 396 -13.02 3.05 21.29
C TYR A 396 -13.34 4.55 21.38
N ILE A 397 -12.50 5.42 20.79
CA ILE A 397 -12.82 6.86 20.66
C ILE A 397 -14.10 7.06 19.84
N ARG A 398 -14.26 6.36 18.72
CA ARG A 398 -15.49 6.41 17.90
C ARG A 398 -16.72 5.94 18.68
N LYS A 399 -16.55 4.95 19.54
CA LYS A 399 -17.61 4.44 20.46
C LYS A 399 -17.82 5.32 21.68
N ALA A 400 -17.10 6.44 21.82
CA ALA A 400 -17.07 7.30 23.01
C ALA A 400 -16.67 6.57 24.32
N ASP A 401 -16.00 5.42 24.21
CA ASP A 401 -15.44 4.67 25.35
C ASP A 401 -13.99 5.12 25.61
N PHE A 402 -13.85 6.34 26.15
CA PHE A 402 -12.55 6.97 26.35
C PHE A 402 -11.67 6.22 27.36
N GLY A 403 -12.27 5.49 28.29
CA GLY A 403 -11.52 4.67 29.26
C GLY A 403 -10.77 3.52 28.59
N LYS A 404 -11.44 2.78 27.69
CA LYS A 404 -10.78 1.73 26.91
C LYS A 404 -9.81 2.30 25.89
N ALA A 405 -10.09 3.47 25.31
CA ALA A 405 -9.17 4.14 24.40
C ALA A 405 -7.85 4.50 25.09
N GLU A 406 -7.92 5.09 26.28
CA GLU A 406 -6.75 5.40 27.10
C GLU A 406 -5.94 4.15 27.46
N ALA A 407 -6.63 3.08 27.90
CA ALA A 407 -5.97 1.82 28.23
C ALA A 407 -5.23 1.22 27.04
N ALA A 408 -5.85 1.21 25.86
CA ALA A 408 -5.25 0.68 24.65
C ALA A 408 -4.02 1.49 24.19
N TYR A 409 -4.06 2.83 24.23
CA TYR A 409 -2.87 3.64 23.94
C TYR A 409 -1.74 3.41 24.96
N LYS A 410 -2.05 3.26 26.24
CA LYS A 410 -1.05 2.93 27.27
C LYS A 410 -0.40 1.57 26.97
N THR A 411 -1.20 0.56 26.63
CA THR A 411 -0.68 -0.75 26.21
C THR A 411 0.21 -0.63 24.96
N ALA A 412 -0.14 0.21 23.99
CA ALA A 412 0.71 0.46 22.82
C ALA A 412 2.10 1.02 23.22
N LEU A 413 2.13 1.94 24.20
CA LEU A 413 3.38 2.52 24.70
C LEU A 413 4.15 1.57 25.62
N GLU A 414 3.49 0.65 26.33
CA GLU A 414 4.14 -0.44 27.06
C GLU A 414 4.83 -1.43 26.12
N LEU A 415 4.17 -1.79 25.00
CA LEU A 415 4.72 -2.67 23.98
C LEU A 415 5.89 -2.03 23.23
N SER A 416 5.78 -0.75 22.93
CA SER A 416 6.82 0.02 22.25
C SER A 416 6.90 1.45 22.80
N PRO A 417 7.81 1.72 23.74
CA PRO A 417 7.97 3.05 24.33
C PRO A 417 8.37 4.16 23.33
N HIS A 418 8.92 3.78 22.17
CA HIS A 418 9.29 4.69 21.08
C HIS A 418 8.18 4.86 20.03
N PHE A 419 6.98 4.37 20.28
CA PHE A 419 5.86 4.46 19.34
C PHE A 419 5.24 5.86 19.35
N THR A 420 5.86 6.79 18.61
CA THR A 420 5.44 8.19 18.51
C THR A 420 3.93 8.37 18.22
N PRO A 421 3.29 7.65 17.30
CA PRO A 421 1.85 7.80 17.06
C PRO A 421 1.01 7.51 18.32
N GLY A 422 1.41 6.54 19.13
CA GLY A 422 0.74 6.22 20.39
C GLY A 422 0.79 7.36 21.40
N ALA A 423 1.97 7.99 21.57
CA ALA A 423 2.16 9.11 22.50
C ALA A 423 1.38 10.36 22.05
N VAL A 424 1.46 10.71 20.77
CA VAL A 424 0.74 11.86 20.20
C VAL A 424 -0.77 11.68 20.33
N ASN A 425 -1.29 10.51 19.93
CA ASN A 425 -2.72 10.24 19.98
C ASN A 425 -3.27 10.15 21.41
N LEU A 426 -2.48 9.64 22.37
CA LEU A 426 -2.86 9.64 23.79
C LEU A 426 -2.92 11.07 24.34
N ALA A 427 -1.96 11.92 23.97
CA ALA A 427 -1.96 13.32 24.35
C ALA A 427 -3.17 14.07 23.75
N ASP A 428 -3.54 13.77 22.51
CA ASP A 428 -4.74 14.31 21.87
C ASP A 428 -6.04 13.81 22.54
N LEU A 429 -6.09 12.57 22.99
CA LEU A 429 -7.21 12.04 23.78
C LEU A 429 -7.36 12.81 25.10
N TYR A 430 -6.26 13.03 25.81
CA TYR A 430 -6.26 13.82 27.04
C TYR A 430 -6.69 15.27 26.79
N ARG A 431 -6.20 15.89 25.71
CA ARG A 431 -6.64 17.22 25.29
C ARG A 431 -8.16 17.27 25.07
N ALA A 432 -8.72 16.30 24.37
CA ALA A 432 -10.16 16.24 24.11
C ALA A 432 -10.99 16.13 25.41
N GLN A 433 -10.38 15.66 26.50
CA GLN A 433 -10.99 15.54 27.83
C GLN A 433 -10.64 16.72 28.76
N GLY A 434 -9.88 17.72 28.29
CA GLY A 434 -9.42 18.84 29.11
C GLY A 434 -8.29 18.49 30.11
N ARG A 435 -7.60 17.36 29.88
CA ARG A 435 -6.50 16.83 30.69
C ARG A 435 -5.14 17.18 30.06
N ASP A 436 -4.94 18.44 29.68
CA ASP A 436 -3.76 18.88 28.90
C ASP A 436 -2.44 18.62 29.62
N GLU A 437 -2.40 18.76 30.97
CA GLU A 437 -1.18 18.49 31.76
C GLU A 437 -0.71 17.03 31.62
N GLU A 438 -1.63 16.08 31.62
CA GLU A 438 -1.32 14.67 31.42
C GLU A 438 -0.83 14.41 29.99
N GLY A 439 -1.43 15.09 29.00
CA GLY A 439 -0.97 15.05 27.62
C GLY A 439 0.47 15.55 27.45
N ILE A 440 0.81 16.68 28.09
CA ILE A 440 2.17 17.22 28.11
C ILE A 440 3.14 16.24 28.78
N ALA A 441 2.74 15.63 29.90
CA ALA A 441 3.58 14.65 30.58
C ALA A 441 3.92 13.44 29.71
N VAL A 442 2.95 12.90 28.97
CA VAL A 442 3.15 11.80 28.01
C VAL A 442 4.13 12.20 26.91
N LEU A 443 3.97 13.40 26.31
CA LEU A 443 4.85 13.87 25.24
C LEU A 443 6.28 14.11 25.74
N ARG A 444 6.44 14.66 26.93
CA ARG A 444 7.77 14.85 27.54
C ARG A 444 8.46 13.51 27.84
N GLU A 445 7.72 12.51 28.34
CA GLU A 445 8.29 11.18 28.54
C GLU A 445 8.70 10.52 27.20
N ALA A 446 7.87 10.64 26.17
CA ALA A 446 8.21 10.13 24.83
C ALA A 446 9.46 10.83 24.26
N LEU A 447 9.61 12.16 24.45
CA LEU A 447 10.79 12.91 24.04
C LEU A 447 12.05 12.52 24.83
N ARG A 448 11.93 12.15 26.09
CA ARG A 448 13.07 11.63 26.87
C ARG A 448 13.64 10.36 26.22
N LEU A 449 12.80 9.54 25.63
CA LEU A 449 13.17 8.31 24.95
C LEU A 449 13.61 8.54 23.49
N SER A 450 12.98 9.52 22.81
CA SER A 450 13.20 9.84 21.40
C SER A 450 13.48 11.35 21.22
N PRO A 451 14.64 11.88 21.68
CA PRO A 451 14.89 13.32 21.75
C PRO A 451 15.09 14.01 20.40
N ASN A 452 15.15 13.27 19.31
CA ASN A 452 15.28 13.79 17.97
C ASN A 452 14.06 13.48 17.08
N ASP A 453 12.88 13.24 17.68
CA ASP A 453 11.63 13.03 16.93
C ASP A 453 10.93 14.39 16.75
N GLY A 454 10.91 14.89 15.50
CA GLY A 454 10.28 16.17 15.16
C GLY A 454 8.78 16.18 15.38
N GLY A 455 8.11 15.03 15.23
CA GLY A 455 6.67 14.88 15.47
C GLY A 455 6.30 15.08 16.95
N LEU A 456 7.10 14.54 17.86
CA LEU A 456 6.91 14.73 19.30
C LEU A 456 7.17 16.18 19.73
N HIS A 457 8.24 16.81 19.23
CA HIS A 457 8.51 18.24 19.48
C HIS A 457 7.36 19.11 18.97
N HIS A 458 6.85 18.84 17.75
CA HIS A 458 5.72 19.56 17.20
C HIS A 458 4.45 19.40 18.06
N ALA A 459 4.12 18.18 18.46
CA ALA A 459 2.95 17.89 19.29
C ALA A 459 3.04 18.56 20.68
N LEU A 460 4.23 18.50 21.31
CA LEU A 460 4.49 19.18 22.59
C LEU A 460 4.37 20.68 22.44
N GLY A 461 4.98 21.27 21.40
CA GLY A 461 4.88 22.70 21.11
C GLY A 461 3.43 23.18 21.00
N LEU A 462 2.58 22.44 20.27
CA LEU A 462 1.16 22.73 20.17
C LEU A 462 0.41 22.59 21.50
N ALA A 463 0.76 21.61 22.33
CA ALA A 463 0.18 21.44 23.65
C ALA A 463 0.54 22.62 24.58
N LEU A 464 1.80 23.05 24.55
CA LEU A 464 2.30 24.19 25.34
C LEU A 464 1.68 25.53 24.91
N VAL A 465 1.43 25.75 23.59
CA VAL A 465 0.69 26.93 23.10
C VAL A 465 -0.69 27.02 23.77
N ARG A 466 -1.42 25.91 23.85
CA ARG A 466 -2.75 25.87 24.49
C ARG A 466 -2.69 26.23 25.98
N GLN A 467 -1.61 25.81 26.65
CA GLN A 467 -1.37 26.13 28.06
C GLN A 467 -0.70 27.51 28.28
N LYS A 468 -0.56 28.31 27.20
CA LYS A 468 0.05 29.66 27.24
C LYS A 468 1.50 29.68 27.71
N MET A 469 2.21 28.56 27.59
CA MET A 469 3.65 28.43 27.87
C MET A 469 4.45 28.82 26.61
N SER A 470 4.32 30.07 26.18
CA SER A 470 4.71 30.51 24.86
C SER A 470 6.20 30.35 24.54
N ASP A 471 7.09 30.65 25.49
CA ASP A 471 8.55 30.57 25.26
C ASP A 471 8.99 29.11 25.05
N GLU A 472 8.51 28.20 25.92
CA GLU A 472 8.80 26.77 25.79
C GLU A 472 8.16 26.20 24.50
N ALA A 473 6.93 26.60 24.18
CA ALA A 473 6.25 26.19 22.95
C ALA A 473 7.05 26.56 21.69
N VAL A 474 7.54 27.78 21.62
CA VAL A 474 8.34 28.25 20.47
C VAL A 474 9.66 27.50 20.37
N ALA A 475 10.30 27.15 21.50
CA ALA A 475 11.52 26.35 21.50
C ALA A 475 11.28 24.93 20.94
N GLU A 476 10.19 24.28 21.37
CA GLU A 476 9.82 22.95 20.88
C GLU A 476 9.45 22.97 19.38
N LEU A 477 8.68 23.97 18.93
CA LEU A 477 8.34 24.15 17.51
C LEU A 477 9.57 24.45 16.64
N ALA A 478 10.55 25.22 17.14
CA ALA A 478 11.81 25.42 16.46
C ALA A 478 12.55 24.10 16.27
N ARG A 479 12.62 23.29 17.33
CA ARG A 479 13.29 21.99 17.26
C ARG A 479 12.64 21.05 16.27
N ALA A 480 11.31 21.02 16.18
CA ALA A 480 10.58 20.25 15.19
C ALA A 480 10.95 20.67 13.73
N ALA A 481 10.99 21.98 13.47
CA ALA A 481 11.35 22.52 12.16
C ALA A 481 12.83 22.25 11.79
N GLU A 482 13.74 22.25 12.77
CA GLU A 482 15.15 21.89 12.55
C GLU A 482 15.34 20.41 12.23
N LEU A 483 14.63 19.53 12.92
CA LEU A 483 14.77 18.08 12.76
C LEU A 483 14.15 17.58 11.45
N GLU A 484 13.04 18.16 11.03
CA GLU A 484 12.32 17.76 9.81
C GLU A 484 12.05 18.97 8.90
N PRO A 485 13.10 19.58 8.30
CA PRO A 485 12.97 20.79 7.50
C PRO A 485 12.15 20.60 6.20
N ASP A 486 12.03 19.38 5.74
CA ASP A 486 11.22 19.01 4.57
C ASP A 486 9.72 18.97 4.86
N ARG A 487 9.31 19.09 6.13
CA ARG A 487 7.91 19.25 6.54
C ARG A 487 7.53 20.71 6.67
N ALA A 488 7.05 21.30 5.57
CA ALA A 488 6.63 22.70 5.50
C ALA A 488 5.72 23.12 6.67
N ARG A 489 4.83 22.22 7.13
CA ARG A 489 3.93 22.46 8.26
C ARG A 489 4.67 22.79 9.55
N TYR A 490 5.80 22.14 9.85
CA TYR A 490 6.53 22.41 11.09
C TYR A 490 7.14 23.80 11.08
N THR A 491 7.77 24.17 9.96
CA THR A 491 8.32 25.52 9.78
C THR A 491 7.23 26.59 9.79
N TYR A 492 6.09 26.33 9.16
CA TYR A 492 4.93 27.23 9.19
C TYR A 492 4.41 27.44 10.61
N VAL A 493 4.18 26.37 11.38
CA VAL A 493 3.66 26.47 12.77
C VAL A 493 4.67 27.14 13.68
N TYR A 494 5.97 26.90 13.51
CA TYR A 494 7.03 27.61 14.22
C TYR A 494 6.97 29.13 13.96
N ALA A 495 6.83 29.53 12.69
CA ALA A 495 6.70 30.95 12.33
C ALA A 495 5.44 31.59 12.91
N VAL A 496 4.30 30.86 12.95
CA VAL A 496 3.09 31.31 13.64
C VAL A 496 3.34 31.51 15.13
N GLY A 497 4.06 30.59 15.78
CA GLY A 497 4.48 30.70 17.18
C GLY A 497 5.32 31.94 17.43
N LEU A 498 6.33 32.20 16.62
CA LEU A 498 7.18 33.42 16.70
C LEU A 498 6.35 34.70 16.59
N ASN A 499 5.46 34.78 15.59
CA ASN A 499 4.62 35.95 15.41
C ASN A 499 3.69 36.17 16.61
N SER A 500 3.19 35.11 17.23
CA SER A 500 2.30 35.18 18.39
C SER A 500 2.95 35.78 19.64
N ILE A 501 4.29 35.67 19.76
CA ILE A 501 5.08 36.27 20.84
C ILE A 501 5.76 37.61 20.45
N GLY A 502 5.32 38.20 19.33
CA GLY A 502 5.82 39.50 18.85
C GLY A 502 7.13 39.45 18.07
N LYS A 503 7.69 38.27 17.78
CA LYS A 503 8.94 38.09 17.02
C LYS A 503 8.67 37.99 15.50
N ARG A 504 7.91 38.96 14.98
CA ARG A 504 7.43 38.93 13.57
C ARG A 504 8.57 38.93 12.55
N ALA A 505 9.61 39.72 12.79
CA ALA A 505 10.75 39.76 11.87
C ALA A 505 11.46 38.39 11.76
N GLU A 506 11.58 37.66 12.88
CA GLU A 506 12.11 36.30 12.89
C GLU A 506 11.16 35.34 12.16
N ALA A 507 9.84 35.46 12.36
CA ALA A 507 8.84 34.68 11.65
C ALA A 507 8.93 34.85 10.13
N ILE A 508 9.08 36.07 9.64
CA ILE A 508 9.27 36.38 8.22
C ILE A 508 10.55 35.74 7.68
N ALA A 509 11.65 35.79 8.41
CA ALA A 509 12.91 35.18 8.00
C ALA A 509 12.78 33.66 7.87
N VAL A 510 12.13 33.00 8.84
CA VAL A 510 11.84 31.56 8.83
C VAL A 510 10.97 31.18 7.62
N LEU A 511 9.90 31.94 7.33
CA LEU A 511 9.01 31.67 6.19
C LEU A 511 9.74 31.87 4.84
N LYS A 512 10.62 32.88 4.72
CA LYS A 512 11.43 33.06 3.51
C LYS A 512 12.35 31.87 3.25
N SER A 513 13.03 31.37 4.29
CA SER A 513 13.86 30.16 4.18
C SER A 513 13.02 28.92 3.84
N ALA A 514 11.79 28.83 4.38
CA ALA A 514 10.88 27.75 4.05
C ALA A 514 10.46 27.75 2.56
N LEU A 515 10.28 28.91 1.95
CA LEU A 515 9.94 29.02 0.52
C LEU A 515 11.04 28.53 -0.41
N GLU A 516 12.30 28.58 0.00
CA GLU A 516 13.41 28.02 -0.80
C GLU A 516 13.26 26.50 -0.99
N ARG A 517 12.69 25.82 0.00
CA ARG A 517 12.42 24.36 -0.04
C ARG A 517 11.02 24.03 -0.54
N HIS A 518 10.06 24.89 -0.25
CA HIS A 518 8.63 24.68 -0.49
C HIS A 518 8.02 25.87 -1.26
N PRO A 519 8.46 26.17 -2.49
CA PRO A 519 8.16 27.43 -3.18
C PRO A 519 6.68 27.65 -3.51
N GLN A 520 5.87 26.57 -3.46
CA GLN A 520 4.43 26.66 -3.77
C GLN A 520 3.54 26.30 -2.58
N ASN A 521 4.09 26.23 -1.35
CA ASN A 521 3.27 25.88 -0.18
C ASN A 521 2.33 27.05 0.17
N PRO A 522 0.99 26.85 0.12
CA PRO A 522 0.01 27.94 0.28
C PRO A 522 0.00 28.52 1.70
N ASP A 523 0.25 27.70 2.73
CA ASP A 523 0.25 28.15 4.12
C ASP A 523 1.45 29.08 4.38
N VAL A 524 2.63 28.67 3.92
CA VAL A 524 3.87 29.45 4.03
C VAL A 524 3.74 30.76 3.27
N LEU A 525 3.24 30.73 2.02
CA LEU A 525 3.02 31.94 1.20
C LEU A 525 2.02 32.89 1.87
N THR A 526 0.88 32.37 2.32
CA THR A 526 -0.18 33.17 2.95
C THR A 526 0.34 33.84 4.23
N ALA A 527 1.05 33.10 5.08
CA ALA A 527 1.62 33.65 6.31
C ALA A 527 2.67 34.73 6.00
N LEU A 528 3.57 34.48 5.03
CA LEU A 528 4.60 35.45 4.65
C LEU A 528 3.98 36.73 4.14
N VAL A 529 3.00 36.67 3.26
CA VAL A 529 2.28 37.85 2.74
C VAL A 529 1.62 38.63 3.87
N ASN A 530 0.93 37.95 4.79
CA ASN A 530 0.22 38.61 5.88
C ASN A 530 1.19 39.28 6.85
N TYR A 531 2.25 38.59 7.29
CA TYR A 531 3.23 39.14 8.23
C TYR A 531 4.07 40.29 7.61
N SER A 532 4.41 40.19 6.32
CA SER A 532 5.10 41.30 5.59
C SER A 532 4.20 42.54 5.50
N ARG A 533 2.92 42.37 5.25
CA ARG A 533 1.94 43.49 5.24
C ARG A 533 1.81 44.15 6.61
N GLU A 534 1.71 43.35 7.67
CA GLU A 534 1.60 43.85 9.04
C GLU A 534 2.89 44.55 9.51
N GLU A 535 4.06 44.19 8.98
CA GLU A 535 5.35 44.85 9.22
C GLU A 535 5.51 46.11 8.39
N GLY A 536 4.61 46.35 7.40
CA GLY A 536 4.68 47.49 6.49
C GLY A 536 5.54 47.27 5.24
N ASP A 537 6.07 46.08 5.03
CA ASP A 537 6.83 45.68 3.84
C ASP A 537 5.88 45.24 2.70
N LEU A 538 5.20 46.24 2.11
CA LEU A 538 4.29 45.98 0.98
C LEU A 538 5.00 45.47 -0.27
N LYS A 539 6.29 45.76 -0.43
CA LYS A 539 7.08 45.29 -1.56
C LYS A 539 7.44 43.82 -1.39
N GLY A 540 7.88 43.42 -0.20
CA GLY A 540 8.14 42.02 0.13
C GLY A 540 6.87 41.13 0.13
N ALA A 541 5.68 41.73 0.31
CA ALA A 541 4.42 41.00 0.21
C ALA A 541 3.95 40.75 -1.24
N LEU A 542 4.54 41.43 -2.24
CA LEU A 542 4.18 41.32 -3.66
C LEU A 542 5.19 40.54 -4.51
N THR A 543 6.38 40.28 -3.94
CA THR A 543 7.46 39.48 -4.58
C THR A 543 7.47 38.06 -4.06
#